data_7a99d0486f8e6a7062172d7be0b6174a
#
_entry.id   7a99d0486f8e6a7062172d7be0b6174a
#
_cell.length_a   1.000
_cell.length_b   1.000
_cell.length_c   1.000
_cell.angle_alpha   90.00
_cell.angle_beta   90.00
_cell.angle_gamma   90.00
#
_symmetry.space_group_name_H-M   'P 1'
#
loop_
_entity.id
_entity.type
_entity.pdbx_description
1 polymer ?
#
loop_
_entity_poly.entity_id
_entity_poly.type
_entity_poly.pdbx_seq_one_letter_code
_entity_poly.pdbx_strand_id
1 'polypeptide(L)'
;MKMTDQQILEALQVHKAPCTETLGAKVVDFSSDPANLKMEFEAIYDFTHSNGEVVQGGFVTGMLDAPMAHLLMGLYEFKVIPMTLDLNVSFLAPTRQGKLIAKPRSSSLEKVLLL
;
A
#
# COMPACT_ATOMS: atom_id res chain seq x y z
N MET A 1 -24.58 9.03 4.25
CA MET A 1 -23.84 10.27 4.05
C MET A 1 -22.44 9.96 3.56
N LYS A 2 -21.98 10.74 2.60
CA LYS A 2 -20.67 10.47 1.98
C LYS A 2 -19.53 11.08 2.79
N MET A 3 -18.46 10.32 2.97
CA MET A 3 -17.26 10.83 3.65
C MET A 3 -16.49 11.77 2.74
N THR A 4 -15.87 12.80 3.33
CA THR A 4 -14.93 13.65 2.59
C THR A 4 -13.60 12.94 2.45
N ASP A 5 -12.76 13.40 1.51
CA ASP A 5 -11.42 12.84 1.32
C ASP A 5 -10.58 12.96 2.59
N GLN A 6 -10.72 14.06 3.33
CA GLN A 6 -9.99 14.24 4.59
C GLN A 6 -10.45 13.24 5.65
N GLN A 7 -11.75 12.98 5.74
CA GLN A 7 -12.28 11.98 6.68
C GLN A 7 -11.79 10.57 6.32
N ILE A 8 -11.74 10.26 5.02
CA ILE A 8 -11.24 8.97 4.54
C ILE A 8 -9.75 8.83 4.86
N LEU A 9 -8.96 9.87 4.61
CA LEU A 9 -7.54 9.86 4.91
C LEU A 9 -7.30 9.59 6.41
N GLU A 10 -8.02 10.30 7.27
CA GLU A 10 -7.90 10.10 8.72
C GLU A 10 -8.27 8.68 9.13
N ALA A 11 -9.35 8.13 8.55
CA ALA A 11 -9.76 6.76 8.84
C ALA A 11 -8.72 5.74 8.36
N LEU A 12 -8.12 5.96 7.19
CA LEU A 12 -7.03 5.12 6.68
C LEU A 12 -5.81 5.17 7.58
N GLN A 13 -5.51 6.35 8.15
CA GLN A 13 -4.35 6.52 9.01
C GLN A 13 -4.50 5.81 10.36
N VAL A 14 -5.71 5.66 10.86
CA VAL A 14 -5.94 4.92 12.11
C VAL A 14 -6.17 3.43 11.88
N HIS A 15 -6.41 3.01 10.65
CA HIS A 15 -6.55 1.60 10.30
C HIS A 15 -5.18 0.90 10.42
N LYS A 16 -5.12 -0.13 11.26
CA LYS A 16 -3.85 -0.80 11.61
C LYS A 16 -3.95 -2.30 11.35
N ALA A 17 -3.72 -2.72 10.11
CA ALA A 17 -3.60 -4.13 9.81
C ALA A 17 -2.24 -4.65 10.31
N PRO A 18 -2.17 -5.84 10.93
CA PRO A 18 -0.89 -6.36 11.44
C PRO A 18 0.22 -6.39 10.38
N CYS A 19 -0.08 -6.81 9.17
CA CYS A 19 0.93 -6.91 8.11
C CYS A 19 1.48 -5.53 7.69
N THR A 20 0.62 -4.52 7.61
CA THR A 20 1.07 -3.17 7.26
C THR A 20 1.85 -2.53 8.40
N GLU A 21 1.50 -2.83 9.65
CA GLU A 21 2.30 -2.40 10.79
C GLU A 21 3.71 -2.98 10.72
N THR A 22 3.84 -4.26 10.39
CA THR A 22 5.14 -4.91 10.22
C THR A 22 5.98 -4.22 9.15
N LEU A 23 5.35 -3.76 8.07
CA LEU A 23 6.02 -3.08 6.98
C LEU A 23 6.30 -1.60 7.26
N GLY A 24 5.94 -1.10 8.44
CA GLY A 24 6.12 0.30 8.81
C GLY A 24 5.28 1.24 7.96
N ALA A 25 4.07 0.82 7.62
CA ALA A 25 3.21 1.53 6.67
C ALA A 25 2.56 2.77 7.26
N LYS A 26 2.45 3.81 6.44
CA LYS A 26 1.73 5.03 6.78
C LYS A 26 1.05 5.57 5.53
N VAL A 27 -0.26 5.80 5.59
CA VAL A 27 -0.99 6.49 4.53
C VAL A 27 -0.74 7.97 4.69
N VAL A 28 -0.23 8.63 3.64
CA VAL A 28 0.12 10.05 3.73
C VAL A 28 -0.78 10.94 2.86
N ASP A 29 -1.47 10.37 1.88
CA ASP A 29 -2.35 11.14 1.02
C ASP A 29 -3.46 10.27 0.44
N PHE A 30 -4.62 10.87 0.18
CA PHE A 30 -5.77 10.20 -0.44
C PHE A 30 -6.62 11.21 -1.21
N SER A 31 -7.06 10.81 -2.41
CA SER A 31 -8.03 11.56 -3.20
C SER A 31 -9.01 10.58 -3.83
N SER A 32 -10.31 10.94 -3.86
CA SER A 32 -11.33 10.12 -4.49
C SER A 32 -11.52 10.47 -5.97
N ASP A 33 -11.21 11.71 -6.38
CA ASP A 33 -11.40 12.17 -7.75
C ASP A 33 -10.37 13.26 -8.10
N PRO A 34 -9.31 12.93 -8.87
CA PRO A 34 -9.01 11.59 -9.38
C PRO A 34 -8.58 10.64 -8.26
N ALA A 35 -8.88 9.34 -8.45
CA ALA A 35 -8.51 8.32 -7.47
C ALA A 35 -6.99 8.25 -7.32
N ASN A 36 -6.52 8.49 -6.10
CA ASN A 36 -5.10 8.52 -5.81
C ASN A 36 -4.84 8.24 -4.34
N LEU A 37 -3.71 7.61 -4.05
CA LEU A 37 -3.29 7.35 -2.68
C LEU A 37 -1.77 7.29 -2.66
N LYS A 38 -1.20 7.69 -1.53
CA LYS A 38 0.24 7.59 -1.31
C LYS A 38 0.48 6.96 0.04
N MET A 39 1.31 5.92 0.07
CA MET A 39 1.75 5.28 1.30
C MET A 39 3.26 5.33 1.41
N GLU A 40 3.74 5.46 2.63
CA GLU A 40 5.14 5.32 2.97
C GLU A 40 5.35 4.03 3.75
N PHE A 41 6.51 3.40 3.54
CA PHE A 41 6.93 2.20 4.25
C PHE A 41 8.35 2.39 4.74
N GLU A 42 8.70 1.68 5.79
CA GLU A 42 10.07 1.67 6.31
C GLU A 42 10.71 0.32 6.05
N ALA A 43 11.67 0.28 5.14
CA ALA A 43 12.43 -0.95 4.85
C ALA A 43 13.59 -1.06 5.83
N ILE A 44 13.45 -1.97 6.79
CA ILE A 44 14.44 -2.18 7.84
C ILE A 44 15.43 -3.29 7.45
N TYR A 45 16.53 -3.39 8.19
CA TYR A 45 17.56 -4.40 7.94
C TYR A 45 16.98 -5.82 7.89
N ASP A 46 16.00 -6.13 8.74
CA ASP A 46 15.42 -7.47 8.82
C ASP A 46 14.72 -7.90 7.52
N PHE A 47 14.41 -6.95 6.63
CA PHE A 47 13.77 -7.23 5.33
C PHE A 47 14.79 -7.42 4.21
N THR A 48 16.09 -7.40 4.54
CA THR A 48 17.16 -7.39 3.53
C THR A 48 17.88 -8.72 3.42
N HIS A 49 18.61 -8.86 2.34
CA HIS A 49 19.62 -9.89 2.14
C HIS A 49 20.93 -9.22 1.70
N SER A 50 21.98 -10.02 1.45
CA SER A 50 23.27 -9.50 0.98
C SER A 50 23.84 -8.42 1.90
N ASN A 51 23.93 -8.75 3.21
CA ASN A 51 24.48 -7.86 4.25
C ASN A 51 23.77 -6.50 4.34
N GLY A 52 22.44 -6.48 4.16
CA GLY A 52 21.66 -5.26 4.26
C GLY A 52 21.60 -4.45 2.97
N GLU A 53 22.23 -4.91 1.90
CA GLU A 53 22.36 -4.15 0.67
C GLU A 53 21.05 -4.06 -0.14
N VAL A 54 20.21 -5.09 -0.07
CA VAL A 54 19.02 -5.20 -0.92
C VAL A 54 17.83 -5.67 -0.10
N VAL A 55 16.71 -4.96 -0.21
CA VAL A 55 15.44 -5.39 0.37
C VAL A 55 14.91 -6.57 -0.43
N GLN A 56 14.56 -7.66 0.27
CA GLN A 56 14.10 -8.89 -0.36
C GLN A 56 12.77 -8.62 -1.11
N GLY A 57 12.65 -9.16 -2.32
CA GLY A 57 11.54 -8.85 -3.24
C GLY A 57 10.16 -9.15 -2.69
N GLY A 58 10.02 -10.14 -1.81
CA GLY A 58 8.74 -10.44 -1.18
C GLY A 58 8.25 -9.31 -0.29
N PHE A 59 9.14 -8.63 0.43
CA PHE A 59 8.77 -7.47 1.24
C PHE A 59 8.39 -6.28 0.36
N VAL A 60 9.15 -6.03 -0.71
CA VAL A 60 8.81 -4.99 -1.68
C VAL A 60 7.44 -5.26 -2.29
N THR A 61 7.16 -6.51 -2.65
CA THR A 61 5.87 -6.91 -3.21
C THR A 61 4.72 -6.60 -2.27
N GLY A 62 4.89 -6.88 -0.96
CA GLY A 62 3.89 -6.53 0.06
C GLY A 62 3.66 -5.03 0.14
N MET A 63 4.73 -4.24 0.03
CA MET A 63 4.64 -2.78 0.03
C MET A 63 3.97 -2.21 -1.23
N LEU A 64 4.00 -2.96 -2.34
CA LEU A 64 3.30 -2.58 -3.56
C LEU A 64 1.82 -3.01 -3.55
N ASP A 65 1.52 -4.12 -2.88
CA ASP A 65 0.15 -4.66 -2.79
C ASP A 65 -0.74 -3.82 -1.87
N ALA A 66 -0.22 -3.42 -0.71
CA ALA A 66 -0.99 -2.72 0.32
C ALA A 66 -1.64 -1.42 -0.16
N PRO A 67 -0.97 -0.54 -0.93
CA PRO A 67 -1.60 0.70 -1.39
C PRO A 67 -2.82 0.49 -2.26
N MET A 68 -2.85 -0.57 -3.07
CA MET A 68 -4.02 -0.88 -3.90
C MET A 68 -5.23 -1.21 -3.04
N ALA A 69 -5.05 -2.03 -2.01
CA ALA A 69 -6.11 -2.37 -1.08
C ALA A 69 -6.59 -1.13 -0.30
N HIS A 70 -5.66 -0.30 0.17
CA HIS A 70 -6.01 0.91 0.92
C HIS A 70 -6.77 1.92 0.05
N LEU A 71 -6.38 2.07 -1.22
CA LEU A 71 -7.11 2.95 -2.14
C LEU A 71 -8.56 2.46 -2.31
N LEU A 72 -8.76 1.16 -2.52
CA LEU A 72 -10.11 0.61 -2.66
C LEU A 72 -10.91 0.74 -1.37
N MET A 73 -10.30 0.51 -0.21
CA MET A 73 -10.99 0.72 1.06
C MET A 73 -11.49 2.15 1.17
N GLY A 74 -10.67 3.13 0.81
CA GLY A 74 -11.07 4.53 0.86
C GLY A 74 -12.14 4.88 -0.15
N LEU A 75 -11.99 4.43 -1.39
CA LEU A 75 -12.96 4.73 -2.45
C LEU A 75 -14.36 4.17 -2.15
N TYR A 76 -14.43 3.03 -1.48
CA TYR A 76 -15.68 2.39 -1.09
C TYR A 76 -16.08 2.71 0.36
N GLU A 77 -15.42 3.68 0.98
CA GLU A 77 -15.76 4.16 2.32
C GLU A 77 -15.83 3.02 3.35
N PHE A 78 -14.86 2.08 3.26
CA PHE A 78 -14.72 0.94 4.18
C PHE A 78 -15.90 -0.05 4.13
N LYS A 79 -16.67 -0.04 3.05
CA LYS A 79 -17.79 -0.97 2.86
C LYS A 79 -17.40 -2.30 2.24
N VAL A 80 -16.15 -2.43 1.80
CA VAL A 80 -15.63 -3.64 1.15
C VAL A 80 -14.30 -4.04 1.78
N ILE A 81 -13.98 -5.32 1.67
CA ILE A 81 -12.66 -5.83 2.05
C ILE A 81 -11.96 -6.27 0.77
N PRO A 82 -10.96 -5.52 0.30
CA PRO A 82 -10.22 -5.91 -0.90
C PRO A 82 -9.34 -7.14 -0.63
N MET A 83 -9.30 -8.05 -1.59
CA MET A 83 -8.42 -9.21 -1.53
C MET A 83 -7.75 -9.39 -2.88
N THR A 84 -6.43 -9.55 -2.89
CA THR A 84 -5.66 -9.67 -4.12
C THR A 84 -5.92 -11.01 -4.78
N LEU A 85 -6.33 -10.97 -6.05
CA LEU A 85 -6.53 -12.17 -6.86
C LEU A 85 -5.26 -12.54 -7.63
N ASP A 86 -4.57 -11.54 -8.11
CA ASP A 86 -3.40 -11.72 -8.96
C ASP A 86 -2.49 -10.52 -8.76
N LEU A 87 -1.19 -10.77 -8.70
CA LEU A 87 -0.20 -9.72 -8.49
C LEU A 87 1.00 -10.00 -9.38
N ASN A 88 1.33 -9.01 -10.21
CA ASN A 88 2.45 -9.09 -11.13
C ASN A 88 3.41 -7.95 -10.84
N VAL A 89 4.66 -8.26 -10.53
CA VAL A 89 5.65 -7.27 -10.12
C VAL A 89 6.87 -7.35 -11.01
N SER A 90 7.33 -6.19 -11.48
CA SER A 90 8.59 -6.05 -12.18
C SER A 90 9.57 -5.27 -11.33
N PHE A 91 10.72 -5.85 -11.04
CA PHE A 91 11.77 -5.24 -10.22
C PHE A 91 12.77 -4.58 -11.16
N LEU A 92 12.67 -3.26 -11.32
CA LEU A 92 13.49 -2.53 -12.30
C LEU A 92 14.82 -2.07 -11.73
N ALA A 93 14.94 -2.00 -10.39
CA ALA A 93 16.15 -1.61 -9.67
C ALA A 93 16.15 -2.23 -8.29
N PRO A 94 17.33 -2.42 -7.66
CA PRO A 94 17.39 -2.86 -6.27
C PRO A 94 16.75 -1.85 -5.34
N THR A 95 16.01 -2.33 -4.34
CA THR A 95 15.44 -1.50 -3.28
C THR A 95 16.38 -1.52 -2.08
N ARG A 96 16.69 -0.35 -1.54
CA ARG A 96 17.58 -0.19 -0.40
C ARG A 96 16.79 0.05 0.88
N GLN A 97 17.45 -0.14 2.03
CA GLN A 97 16.87 0.22 3.32
C GLN A 97 16.47 1.69 3.35
N GLY A 98 15.45 2.00 4.14
CA GLY A 98 14.97 3.36 4.34
C GLY A 98 13.52 3.51 3.96
N LYS A 99 13.12 4.74 3.71
CA LYS A 99 11.75 5.08 3.37
C LYS A 99 11.45 4.74 1.90
N LEU A 100 10.38 4.00 1.70
CA LEU A 100 9.84 3.69 0.38
C LEU A 100 8.48 4.35 0.23
N ILE A 101 8.22 4.88 -0.95
CA ILE A 101 6.94 5.50 -1.27
C ILE A 101 6.26 4.69 -2.36
N ALA A 102 5.00 4.32 -2.13
CA ALA A 102 4.23 3.55 -3.09
C ALA A 102 2.92 4.25 -3.40
N LYS A 103 2.58 4.26 -4.68
CA LYS A 103 1.34 4.85 -5.19
C LYS A 103 0.67 3.83 -6.12
N PRO A 104 -0.60 3.47 -5.89
CA PRO A 104 -1.31 2.61 -6.82
C PRO A 104 -1.67 3.37 -8.09
N ARG A 105 -1.81 2.63 -9.18
CA ARG A 105 -2.34 3.15 -10.44
C ARG A 105 -3.70 2.50 -10.69
N SER A 106 -4.62 3.23 -11.33
CA SER A 106 -5.97 2.74 -11.59
C SER A 106 -5.96 1.40 -12.34
N SER A 107 -5.03 1.20 -13.27
CA SER A 107 -4.92 -0.05 -14.02
C SER A 107 -4.56 -1.26 -13.14
N SER A 108 -3.98 -1.03 -11.96
CA SER A 108 -3.63 -2.11 -11.04
C SER A 108 -4.83 -2.66 -10.29
N LEU A 109 -5.92 -1.89 -10.21
CA LEU A 109 -7.10 -2.24 -9.40
C LEU A 109 -7.90 -3.39 -9.97
N GLU A 110 -7.72 -3.69 -11.27
CA GLU A 110 -8.42 -4.80 -11.95
C GLU A 110 -8.04 -6.17 -11.38
N LYS A 111 -6.93 -6.25 -10.66
CA LYS A 111 -6.39 -7.48 -10.10
C LYS A 111 -6.82 -7.72 -8.65
N VAL A 112 -7.81 -7.00 -8.16
CA VAL A 112 -8.24 -7.06 -6.76
C VAL A 112 -9.70 -7.51 -6.68
N LEU A 113 -9.96 -8.52 -5.84
CA LEU A 113 -11.31 -8.97 -5.52
C LEU A 113 -11.86 -8.09 -4.38
N LEU A 114 -13.10 -7.62 -4.54
CA LEU A 114 -13.80 -6.86 -3.50
C LEU A 114 -14.84 -7.73 -2.82
N LEU A 115 -14.81 -7.77 -1.52
CA LEU A 115 -15.78 -8.51 -0.70
C LEU A 115 -16.62 -7.56 0.15
#